data_1022ecc31b43b2c2a64b9cec0e41f390
#
_entry.id   1022ecc31b43b2c2a64b9cec0e41f390
#
_cell.length_a   1.000
_cell.length_b   1.000
_cell.length_c   1.000
_cell.angle_alpha   90.00
_cell.angle_beta   90.00
_cell.angle_gamma   90.00
#
_symmetry.space_group_name_H-M   'P 1'
#
loop_
_entity.id
_entity.type
_entity.pdbx_description
1 polymer ?
#
loop_
_entity_poly.entity_id
_entity_poly.type
_entity_poly.pdbx_seq_one_letter_code
_entity_poly.pdbx_strand_id
1 'polypeptide(L)'
;MRGMNSHLNFDLTLAEDESDQNPVFYIQYAHARACNILNRADYNEKADFNYKLLGNKEEISISKLILSFPDLVIKAKNHMEPQLISNYLFELASSFHHFYAKHKVISENENLTLSRLHLVNAAKQVLNNGLDILNISCPEKM
;
A
#
# COMPACT_ATOMS: atom_id res chain seq x y z
N MET A 1 1.70 -12.65 -9.53
CA MET A 1 1.82 -12.29 -10.95
C MET A 1 3.04 -12.94 -11.57
N ARG A 2 2.97 -13.36 -12.82
CA ARG A 2 4.00 -14.21 -13.44
C ARG A 2 4.90 -13.37 -14.35
N GLY A 3 6.14 -13.84 -14.57
CA GLY A 3 7.09 -13.20 -15.50
C GLY A 3 6.71 -13.39 -16.96
N MET A 4 7.29 -12.59 -17.87
CA MET A 4 6.97 -12.54 -19.30
C MET A 4 7.08 -13.87 -20.05
N ASN A 5 7.86 -14.82 -19.52
CA ASN A 5 8.11 -16.12 -20.16
C ASN A 5 7.25 -17.27 -19.61
N SER A 6 6.22 -16.98 -18.82
CA SER A 6 5.34 -18.02 -18.26
C SER A 6 4.01 -18.08 -19.00
N HIS A 7 3.57 -19.28 -19.37
CA HIS A 7 2.21 -19.50 -19.88
C HIS A 7 1.19 -19.11 -18.79
N LEU A 8 0.26 -18.25 -19.14
CA LEU A 8 -0.84 -17.82 -18.27
C LEU A 8 -2.15 -18.35 -18.86
N ASN A 9 -2.85 -19.19 -18.10
CA ASN A 9 -4.27 -19.40 -18.33
C ASN A 9 -4.98 -18.19 -17.70
N PHE A 10 -5.57 -17.34 -18.53
CA PHE A 10 -6.32 -16.19 -18.06
C PHE A 10 -7.65 -16.65 -17.47
N ASP A 11 -7.85 -16.40 -16.19
CA ASP A 11 -9.08 -16.68 -15.48
C ASP A 11 -9.95 -15.41 -15.45
N LEU A 12 -10.98 -15.41 -16.30
CA LEU A 12 -11.90 -14.27 -16.40
C LEU A 12 -12.70 -14.07 -15.10
N THR A 13 -13.11 -15.18 -14.47
CA THR A 13 -13.86 -15.13 -13.20
C THR A 13 -13.07 -14.43 -12.11
N LEU A 14 -11.78 -14.78 -11.98
CA LEU A 14 -10.88 -14.13 -11.02
C LEU A 14 -10.61 -12.66 -11.39
N ALA A 15 -10.56 -12.33 -12.67
CA ALA A 15 -10.31 -10.96 -13.13
C ALA A 15 -11.52 -10.02 -12.87
N GLU A 16 -12.73 -10.57 -12.87
CA GLU A 16 -13.98 -9.84 -12.59
C GLU A 16 -14.37 -9.88 -11.09
N ASP A 17 -13.64 -10.64 -10.27
CA ASP A 17 -13.94 -10.79 -8.85
C ASP A 17 -13.62 -9.51 -8.07
N GLU A 18 -14.62 -8.96 -7.37
CA GLU A 18 -14.49 -7.81 -6.48
C GLU A 18 -14.24 -8.23 -5.02
N SER A 19 -13.39 -9.21 -4.82
CA SER A 19 -12.98 -9.71 -3.50
C SER A 19 -11.45 -9.67 -3.31
N ASP A 20 -11.01 -10.05 -2.11
CA ASP A 20 -9.60 -10.18 -1.77
C ASP A 20 -8.85 -11.30 -2.51
N GLN A 21 -9.57 -12.16 -3.25
CA GLN A 21 -8.99 -13.15 -4.15
C GLN A 21 -8.42 -12.51 -5.42
N ASN A 22 -8.97 -11.36 -5.86
CA ASN A 22 -8.42 -10.59 -6.97
C ASN A 22 -7.27 -9.69 -6.45
N PRO A 23 -6.01 -9.94 -6.87
CA PRO A 23 -4.87 -9.16 -6.38
C PRO A 23 -4.96 -7.66 -6.69
N VAL A 24 -5.56 -7.27 -7.81
CA VAL A 24 -5.72 -5.86 -8.18
C VAL A 24 -6.72 -5.19 -7.24
N PHE A 25 -7.88 -5.81 -7.05
CA PHE A 25 -8.90 -5.33 -6.13
C PHE A 25 -8.36 -5.19 -4.70
N TYR A 26 -7.59 -6.18 -4.24
CA TYR A 26 -6.96 -6.17 -2.92
C TYR A 26 -6.01 -4.97 -2.71
N ILE A 27 -5.21 -4.63 -3.73
CA ILE A 27 -4.31 -3.46 -3.69
C ILE A 27 -5.12 -2.15 -3.69
N GLN A 28 -6.13 -2.04 -4.57
CA GLN A 28 -7.01 -0.87 -4.65
C GLN A 28 -7.77 -0.65 -3.34
N TYR A 29 -8.23 -1.73 -2.71
CA TYR A 29 -8.91 -1.67 -1.42
C TYR A 29 -7.98 -1.16 -0.30
N ALA A 30 -6.70 -1.52 -0.31
CA ALA A 30 -5.72 -0.97 0.63
C ALA A 30 -5.60 0.55 0.47
N HIS A 31 -5.53 1.05 -0.77
CA HIS A 31 -5.48 2.49 -1.06
C HIS A 31 -6.76 3.21 -0.58
N ALA A 32 -7.95 2.71 -0.97
CA ALA A 32 -9.22 3.30 -0.58
C ALA A 32 -9.40 3.33 0.95
N ARG A 33 -8.95 2.27 1.65
CA ARG A 33 -8.93 2.21 3.12
C ARG A 33 -8.02 3.29 3.71
N ALA A 34 -6.83 3.49 3.16
CA ALA A 34 -5.92 4.54 3.60
C ALA A 34 -6.54 5.94 3.42
N CYS A 35 -7.17 6.22 2.28
CA CYS A 35 -7.93 7.45 2.04
C CYS A 35 -9.02 7.66 3.09
N ASN A 36 -9.82 6.64 3.38
CA ASN A 36 -10.88 6.71 4.39
C ASN A 36 -10.35 7.02 5.80
N ILE A 37 -9.22 6.43 6.20
CA ILE A 37 -8.58 6.70 7.51
C ILE A 37 -8.17 8.16 7.60
N LEU A 38 -7.48 8.67 6.58
CA LEU A 38 -6.98 10.06 6.54
C LEU A 38 -8.12 11.07 6.55
N ASN A 39 -9.18 10.81 5.77
CA ASN A 39 -10.36 11.67 5.71
C ASN A 39 -11.11 11.73 7.04
N ARG A 40 -11.25 10.60 7.74
CA ARG A 40 -11.91 10.55 9.06
C ARG A 40 -11.12 11.25 10.16
N ALA A 41 -9.81 11.31 10.03
CA ALA A 41 -8.92 11.92 11.01
C ALA A 41 -8.69 13.41 10.77
N ASP A 42 -9.27 14.00 9.73
CA ASP A 42 -8.97 15.37 9.28
C ASP A 42 -7.45 15.62 9.21
N TYR A 43 -6.76 14.72 8.53
CA TYR A 43 -5.31 14.63 8.53
C TYR A 43 -4.65 15.86 7.89
N ASN A 44 -3.71 16.47 8.62
CA ASN A 44 -2.86 17.55 8.12
C ASN A 44 -1.46 17.02 7.78
N GLU A 45 -1.13 16.99 6.50
CA GLU A 45 0.17 16.54 6.01
C GLU A 45 1.36 17.38 6.49
N LYS A 46 1.11 18.67 6.85
CA LYS A 46 2.15 19.60 7.30
C LYS A 46 2.39 19.56 8.81
N ALA A 47 1.65 18.75 9.54
CA ALA A 47 1.83 18.64 10.98
C ALA A 47 3.15 17.90 11.30
N ASP A 48 3.88 18.44 12.26
CA ASP A 48 5.10 17.77 12.77
C ASP A 48 4.74 16.45 13.46
N PHE A 49 5.52 15.40 13.19
CA PHE A 49 5.32 14.09 13.80
C PHE A 49 6.62 13.48 14.30
N ASN A 50 6.49 12.56 15.25
CA ASN A 50 7.64 11.87 15.82
C ASN A 50 7.72 10.42 15.33
N TYR A 51 8.54 10.17 14.29
CA TYR A 51 8.76 8.84 13.72
C TYR A 51 9.29 7.80 14.71
N LYS A 52 9.93 8.23 15.82
CA LYS A 52 10.45 7.32 16.87
C LYS A 52 9.33 6.60 17.64
N LEU A 53 8.08 7.06 17.52
CA LEU A 53 6.92 6.41 18.10
C LEU A 53 6.45 5.19 17.28
N LEU A 54 6.90 5.06 16.04
CA LEU A 54 6.61 3.92 15.16
C LEU A 54 7.59 2.77 15.44
N GLY A 55 7.37 2.06 16.55
CA GLY A 55 8.29 1.03 17.04
C GLY A 55 7.76 -0.41 16.92
N ASN A 56 6.49 -0.61 16.54
CA ASN A 56 5.93 -1.95 16.40
C ASN A 56 6.44 -2.64 15.14
N LYS A 57 6.49 -3.96 15.16
CA LYS A 57 7.00 -4.77 14.06
C LYS A 57 6.30 -4.47 12.73
N GLU A 58 4.99 -4.30 12.76
CA GLU A 58 4.17 -4.00 11.60
C GLU A 58 4.44 -2.60 11.04
N GLU A 59 4.61 -1.60 11.91
CA GLU A 59 4.96 -0.22 11.53
C GLU A 59 6.34 -0.17 10.86
N ILE A 60 7.33 -0.87 11.42
CA ILE A 60 8.67 -1.00 10.86
C ILE A 60 8.64 -1.73 9.51
N SER A 61 7.83 -2.78 9.38
CA SER A 61 7.70 -3.54 8.13
C SER A 61 7.20 -2.65 6.99
N ILE A 62 6.11 -1.91 7.21
CA ILE A 62 5.59 -0.96 6.21
C ILE A 62 6.63 0.11 5.87
N SER A 63 7.29 0.69 6.88
CA SER A 63 8.31 1.73 6.66
C SER A 63 9.46 1.23 5.78
N LYS A 64 9.93 -0.01 5.97
CA LYS A 64 10.95 -0.63 5.13
C LYS A 64 10.49 -0.82 3.70
N LEU A 65 9.25 -1.28 3.50
CA LEU A 65 8.66 -1.42 2.17
C LEU A 65 8.59 -0.06 1.47
N ILE A 66 8.06 0.97 2.13
CA ILE A 66 7.97 2.32 1.57
C ILE A 66 9.35 2.82 1.11
N LEU A 67 10.37 2.68 1.95
CA LEU A 67 11.74 3.11 1.64
C LEU A 67 12.36 2.34 0.47
N SER A 68 12.00 1.09 0.24
CA SER A 68 12.54 0.26 -0.84
C SER A 68 11.88 0.53 -2.21
N PHE A 69 10.78 1.29 -2.27
CA PHE A 69 10.02 1.51 -3.51
C PHE A 69 10.83 2.13 -4.65
N PRO A 70 11.64 3.20 -4.44
CA PRO A 70 12.44 3.78 -5.52
C PRO A 70 13.42 2.79 -6.14
N ASP A 71 14.12 2.01 -5.33
CA ASP A 71 15.08 1.01 -5.79
C ASP A 71 14.37 -0.12 -6.56
N LEU A 72 13.18 -0.50 -6.11
CA LEU A 72 12.35 -1.49 -6.81
C LEU A 72 11.95 -1.00 -8.21
N VAL A 73 11.53 0.26 -8.34
CA VAL A 73 11.16 0.83 -9.64
C VAL A 73 12.35 0.84 -10.60
N ILE A 74 13.54 1.23 -10.10
CA ILE A 74 14.77 1.19 -10.88
C ILE A 74 15.08 -0.24 -11.31
N LYS A 75 14.95 -1.20 -10.41
CA LYS A 75 15.16 -2.63 -10.70
C LYS A 75 14.19 -3.14 -11.75
N ALA A 76 12.90 -2.86 -11.60
CA ALA A 76 11.86 -3.27 -12.55
C ALA A 76 12.13 -2.70 -13.96
N LYS A 77 12.52 -1.44 -14.04
CA LYS A 77 12.93 -0.79 -15.30
C LYS A 77 14.14 -1.47 -15.93
N ASN A 78 15.21 -1.69 -15.16
CA ASN A 78 16.47 -2.23 -15.68
C ASN A 78 16.32 -3.67 -16.19
N HIS A 79 15.44 -4.46 -15.60
CA HIS A 79 15.17 -5.84 -16.00
C HIS A 79 13.99 -5.94 -16.99
N MET A 80 13.27 -4.84 -17.24
CA MET A 80 12.01 -4.83 -18.03
C MET A 80 10.97 -5.80 -17.44
N GLU A 81 10.85 -5.82 -16.11
CA GLU A 81 10.00 -6.74 -15.36
C GLU A 81 8.93 -6.00 -14.55
N PRO A 82 7.83 -5.52 -15.19
CA PRO A 82 6.76 -4.78 -14.50
C PRO A 82 6.07 -5.59 -13.40
N GLN A 83 6.09 -6.93 -13.48
CA GLN A 83 5.56 -7.81 -12.44
C GLN A 83 6.23 -7.63 -11.07
N LEU A 84 7.45 -7.09 -11.00
CA LEU A 84 8.10 -6.76 -9.74
C LEU A 84 7.32 -5.68 -8.99
N ILE A 85 6.78 -4.69 -9.71
CA ILE A 85 5.98 -3.62 -9.11
C ILE A 85 4.67 -4.19 -8.57
N SER A 86 3.97 -5.00 -9.34
CA SER A 86 2.70 -5.56 -8.90
C SER A 86 2.83 -6.53 -7.72
N ASN A 87 3.88 -7.35 -7.68
CA ASN A 87 4.16 -8.21 -6.53
C ASN A 87 4.47 -7.39 -5.27
N TYR A 88 5.26 -6.32 -5.43
CA TYR A 88 5.57 -5.41 -4.34
C TYR A 88 4.33 -4.68 -3.81
N LEU A 89 3.45 -4.19 -4.70
CA LEU A 89 2.21 -3.54 -4.27
C LEU A 89 1.31 -4.49 -3.49
N PHE A 90 1.25 -5.75 -3.88
CA PHE A 90 0.51 -6.77 -3.14
C PHE A 90 1.11 -6.99 -1.74
N GLU A 91 2.44 -7.05 -1.63
CA GLU A 91 3.13 -7.18 -0.35
C GLU A 91 2.90 -5.96 0.55
N LEU A 92 2.98 -4.75 -0.01
CA LEU A 92 2.69 -3.51 0.73
C LEU A 92 1.23 -3.48 1.21
N ALA A 93 0.27 -3.82 0.34
CA ALA A 93 -1.15 -3.90 0.70
C ALA A 93 -1.39 -4.91 1.83
N SER A 94 -0.79 -6.10 1.74
CA SER A 94 -0.88 -7.13 2.78
C SER A 94 -0.31 -6.65 4.11
N SER A 95 0.87 -6.02 4.10
CA SER A 95 1.49 -5.46 5.30
C SER A 95 0.64 -4.34 5.91
N PHE A 96 0.03 -3.50 5.07
CA PHE A 96 -0.88 -2.44 5.50
C PHE A 96 -2.15 -3.00 6.14
N HIS A 97 -2.79 -4.00 5.54
CA HIS A 97 -3.97 -4.64 6.12
C HIS A 97 -3.66 -5.31 7.46
N HIS A 98 -2.50 -5.95 7.56
CA HIS A 98 -2.06 -6.59 8.80
C HIS A 98 -1.80 -5.57 9.92
N PHE A 99 -1.16 -4.45 9.61
CA PHE A 99 -0.99 -3.33 10.52
C PHE A 99 -2.35 -2.79 11.00
N TYR A 100 -3.27 -2.52 10.06
CA TYR A 100 -4.58 -1.97 10.39
C TYR A 100 -5.43 -2.91 11.26
N ALA A 101 -5.30 -4.22 11.06
CA ALA A 101 -6.00 -5.21 11.88
C ALA A 101 -5.48 -5.28 13.32
N LYS A 102 -4.18 -5.03 13.52
CA LYS A 102 -3.56 -5.15 14.85
C LYS A 102 -3.49 -3.84 15.63
N HIS A 103 -3.44 -2.71 14.94
CA HIS A 103 -3.18 -1.43 15.57
C HIS A 103 -4.28 -0.42 15.24
N LYS A 104 -4.81 0.24 16.29
CA LYS A 104 -5.70 1.39 16.09
C LYS A 104 -4.88 2.57 15.60
N VAL A 105 -5.14 3.06 14.38
CA VAL A 105 -4.46 4.24 13.83
C VAL A 105 -4.79 5.47 14.67
N ILE A 106 -6.08 5.68 14.95
CA ILE A 106 -6.57 6.74 15.82
C ILE A 106 -6.65 6.18 17.24
N SER A 107 -5.76 6.64 18.12
CA SER A 107 -5.62 6.22 19.51
C SER A 107 -5.78 7.41 20.46
N GLU A 108 -5.81 7.16 21.77
CA GLU A 108 -5.86 8.22 22.79
C GLU A 108 -4.58 9.07 22.83
N ASN A 109 -3.44 8.52 22.36
CA ASN A 109 -2.18 9.25 22.25
C ASN A 109 -2.15 10.00 20.91
N GLU A 110 -2.35 11.31 20.95
CA GLU A 110 -2.38 12.18 19.76
C GLU A 110 -1.08 12.12 18.95
N ASN A 111 0.08 12.12 19.60
CA ASN A 111 1.37 12.06 18.92
C ASN A 111 1.58 10.73 18.19
N LEU A 112 1.14 9.61 18.78
CA LEU A 112 1.19 8.30 18.13
C LEU A 112 0.19 8.24 16.98
N THR A 113 -1.01 8.79 17.16
CA THR A 113 -2.03 8.90 16.11
C THR A 113 -1.47 9.67 14.92
N LEU A 114 -0.86 10.83 15.14
CA LEU A 114 -0.28 11.64 14.09
C LEU A 114 0.85 10.90 13.35
N SER A 115 1.75 10.25 14.09
CA SER A 115 2.82 9.44 13.50
C SER A 115 2.28 8.29 12.63
N ARG A 116 1.22 7.61 13.07
CA ARG A 116 0.55 6.55 12.30
C ARG A 116 -0.17 7.09 11.07
N LEU A 117 -0.79 8.27 11.17
CA LEU A 117 -1.42 8.91 10.01
C LEU A 117 -0.41 9.27 8.94
N HIS A 118 0.78 9.76 9.31
CA HIS A 118 1.88 9.98 8.37
C HIS A 118 2.35 8.67 7.70
N LEU A 119 2.43 7.58 8.45
CA LEU A 119 2.74 6.26 7.90
C LEU A 119 1.67 5.79 6.91
N VAL A 120 0.39 5.97 7.24
CA VAL A 120 -0.76 5.65 6.36
C VAL A 120 -0.71 6.49 5.09
N ASN A 121 -0.42 7.81 5.20
CA ASN A 121 -0.30 8.68 4.04
C ASN A 121 0.86 8.28 3.13
N ALA A 122 2.01 7.94 3.69
CA ALA A 122 3.15 7.46 2.92
C ALA A 122 2.84 6.12 2.19
N ALA A 123 2.17 5.18 2.87
CA ALA A 123 1.73 3.94 2.24
C ALA A 123 0.72 4.19 1.11
N LYS A 124 -0.28 5.07 1.33
CA LYS A 124 -1.24 5.51 0.30
C LYS A 124 -0.52 6.05 -0.93
N GLN A 125 0.45 6.95 -0.73
CA GLN A 125 1.19 7.58 -1.83
C GLN A 125 1.98 6.54 -2.65
N VAL A 126 2.62 5.58 -2.00
CA VAL A 126 3.37 4.52 -2.70
C VAL A 126 2.43 3.58 -3.46
N LEU A 127 1.27 3.21 -2.87
CA LEU A 127 0.25 2.41 -3.56
C LEU A 127 -0.26 3.15 -4.81
N ASN A 128 -0.58 4.44 -4.69
CA ASN A 128 -1.01 5.27 -5.81
C ASN A 128 0.06 5.33 -6.91
N ASN A 129 1.30 5.67 -6.57
CA ASN A 129 2.39 5.77 -7.52
C ASN A 129 2.65 4.45 -8.25
N GLY A 130 2.60 3.33 -7.53
CA GLY A 130 2.82 2.01 -8.12
C GLY A 130 1.68 1.58 -9.04
N LEU A 131 0.41 1.85 -8.69
CA LEU A 131 -0.75 1.60 -9.55
C LEU A 131 -0.71 2.49 -10.80
N ASP A 132 -0.31 3.76 -10.66
CA ASP A 132 -0.16 4.69 -11.79
C ASP A 132 0.92 4.21 -12.78
N ILE A 133 2.08 3.76 -12.31
CA ILE A 133 3.12 3.16 -13.16
C ILE A 133 2.58 1.96 -13.97
N LEU A 134 1.67 1.19 -13.38
CA LEU A 134 1.04 0.03 -14.05
C LEU A 134 -0.18 0.43 -14.90
N ASN A 135 -0.54 1.70 -14.95
CA ASN A 135 -1.74 2.23 -15.60
C ASN A 135 -3.04 1.57 -15.07
N ILE A 136 -3.08 1.32 -13.77
CA ILE A 136 -4.24 0.77 -13.05
C ILE A 136 -4.90 1.89 -12.25
N SER A 137 -6.22 1.98 -12.31
CA SER A 137 -6.98 2.98 -11.57
C SER A 137 -6.78 2.85 -10.05
N CYS A 138 -6.78 3.99 -9.36
CA CYS A 138 -6.56 4.06 -7.92
C CYS A 138 -7.76 4.76 -7.23
N PRO A 139 -8.87 4.06 -7.00
CA PRO A 139 -10.08 4.65 -6.42
C PRO A 139 -9.84 5.07 -4.97
N GLU A 140 -10.44 6.19 -4.57
CA GLU A 140 -10.42 6.66 -3.18
C GLU A 140 -11.52 6.01 -2.31
N LYS A 141 -12.52 5.43 -2.96
CA LYS A 141 -13.66 4.76 -2.31
C LYS A 141 -13.96 3.46 -3.03
N MET A 142 -14.18 2.43 -2.26
CA MET A 142 -14.64 1.12 -2.69
C MET A 142 -15.65 0.57 -1.66
#